data_ab84907c824548648ed45e5f097fa55d
#
_entry.id   ab84907c824548648ed45e5f097fa55d
#
_cell.length_a   1.000
_cell.length_b   1.000
_cell.length_c   1.000
_cell.angle_alpha   90.00
_cell.angle_beta   90.00
_cell.angle_gamma   90.00
#
_symmetry.space_group_name_H-M   'P 1'
#
loop_
_entity.id
_entity.type
_entity.pdbx_description
1 polymer ?
#
loop_
_entity_poly.entity_id
_entity_poly.type
_entity_poly.pdbx_seq_one_letter_code
_entity_poly.pdbx_strand_id
1 'polypeptide(L)'
;MGIVTNTAYSTYQNKLEKEVLSSPVPNHVAIIMDGNRRYAREVLKASDTNQGHQKGKDKLEEVLNWCIKADIKVLTVYAFSTENFSREEEEVDFLLKLIKDMMYSLGDDDRIHRNKVRVKMIGDRSIIPDDLKEAVEYAEKKTEDYDNYHFNVAVAYGGRQEIINAVKNVAQAVKDGRMDVDDITEESLSCNMYTSDDPDPDLVLRTSGELRLSNFLIWQMAYSELYFTDIYWPSFRYIDFLRAIRAYQQRNRRYGT
;
A
#
# COMPACT_ATOMS: atom_id res chain seq x y z
N MET A 1 5.34 -14.44 -35.41
CA MET A 1 4.71 -13.19 -34.91
C MET A 1 5.27 -12.67 -33.57
N GLY A 2 5.99 -13.45 -32.76
CA GLY A 2 6.40 -13.05 -31.39
C GLY A 2 7.54 -12.03 -31.25
N ILE A 3 8.50 -11.97 -32.15
CA ILE A 3 9.71 -11.14 -31.98
C ILE A 3 9.43 -9.66 -32.24
N VAL A 4 8.67 -9.33 -33.28
CA VAL A 4 8.34 -7.94 -33.64
C VAL A 4 7.42 -7.28 -32.58
N THR A 5 6.49 -8.04 -32.01
CA THR A 5 5.61 -7.55 -30.93
C THR A 5 6.37 -7.28 -29.63
N ASN A 6 7.36 -8.11 -29.28
CA ASN A 6 8.20 -7.90 -28.10
C ASN A 6 9.10 -6.67 -28.24
N THR A 7 9.67 -6.42 -29.42
CA THR A 7 10.52 -5.26 -29.68
C THR A 7 9.72 -3.95 -29.64
N ALA A 8 8.53 -3.92 -30.25
CA ALA A 8 7.64 -2.76 -30.21
C ALA A 8 7.15 -2.46 -28.77
N TYR A 9 6.82 -3.50 -28.00
CA TYR A 9 6.42 -3.36 -26.61
C TYR A 9 7.55 -2.78 -25.73
N SER A 10 8.76 -3.36 -25.84
CA SER A 10 9.92 -2.87 -25.06
C SER A 10 10.29 -1.44 -25.43
N THR A 11 10.23 -1.09 -26.72
CA THR A 11 10.49 0.28 -27.19
C THR A 11 9.48 1.27 -26.62
N TYR A 12 8.18 0.91 -26.64
CA TYR A 12 7.15 1.75 -26.05
C TYR A 12 7.33 1.89 -24.55
N GLN A 13 7.60 0.80 -23.81
CA GLN A 13 7.84 0.83 -22.38
C GLN A 13 9.03 1.74 -22.02
N ASN A 14 10.15 1.62 -22.73
CA ASN A 14 11.34 2.47 -22.52
C ASN A 14 11.05 3.95 -22.81
N LYS A 15 10.25 4.24 -23.84
CA LYS A 15 9.85 5.62 -24.15
C LYS A 15 8.96 6.18 -23.03
N LEU A 16 7.96 5.40 -22.60
CA LEU A 16 7.05 5.77 -21.53
C LEU A 16 7.80 5.99 -20.21
N GLU A 17 8.75 5.10 -19.89
CA GLU A 17 9.58 5.24 -18.69
C GLU A 17 10.39 6.55 -18.69
N LYS A 18 11.03 6.88 -19.80
CA LYS A 18 11.76 8.14 -19.94
C LYS A 18 10.84 9.35 -19.79
N GLU A 19 9.65 9.31 -20.41
CA GLU A 19 8.65 10.37 -20.32
C GLU A 19 8.23 10.57 -18.85
N VAL A 20 7.85 9.49 -18.17
CA VAL A 20 7.35 9.52 -16.78
C VAL A 20 8.44 9.97 -15.80
N LEU A 21 9.66 9.42 -15.91
CA LEU A 21 10.76 9.75 -14.99
C LEU A 21 11.39 11.12 -15.25
N SER A 22 11.08 11.79 -16.37
CA SER A 22 11.51 13.16 -16.63
C SER A 22 10.60 14.25 -16.04
N SER A 23 9.49 13.85 -15.44
CA SER A 23 8.49 14.75 -14.83
C SER A 23 8.28 14.40 -13.35
N PRO A 24 7.77 15.32 -12.52
CA PRO A 24 7.51 15.02 -11.11
C PRO A 24 6.62 13.78 -10.95
N VAL A 25 7.05 12.84 -10.13
CA VAL A 25 6.29 11.64 -9.76
C VAL A 25 5.52 11.87 -8.45
N PRO A 26 4.48 11.08 -8.14
CA PRO A 26 3.84 11.14 -6.82
C PRO A 26 4.87 10.83 -5.73
N ASN A 27 4.84 11.56 -4.63
CA ASN A 27 5.71 11.31 -3.48
C ASN A 27 5.23 10.09 -2.68
N HIS A 28 3.90 9.93 -2.55
CA HIS A 28 3.27 8.81 -1.87
C HIS A 28 2.25 8.12 -2.79
N VAL A 29 2.44 6.83 -2.99
CA VAL A 29 1.50 5.96 -3.72
C VAL A 29 0.87 4.96 -2.76
N ALA A 30 -0.47 4.91 -2.73
CA ALA A 30 -1.21 3.93 -1.98
C ALA A 30 -1.89 2.92 -2.92
N ILE A 31 -1.82 1.61 -2.61
CA ILE A 31 -2.29 0.55 -3.53
C ILE A 31 -3.26 -0.39 -2.84
N ILE A 32 -4.45 -0.54 -3.43
CA ILE A 32 -5.41 -1.59 -3.10
C ILE A 32 -5.18 -2.77 -4.05
N MET A 33 -4.54 -3.81 -3.55
CA MET A 33 -4.06 -5.00 -4.28
C MET A 33 -5.20 -6.01 -4.50
N ASP A 34 -6.18 -5.64 -5.33
CA ASP A 34 -7.38 -6.44 -5.56
C ASP A 34 -7.24 -7.39 -6.77
N GLY A 35 -7.98 -8.52 -6.72
CA GLY A 35 -8.09 -9.48 -7.81
C GLY A 35 -7.30 -10.78 -7.64
N ASN A 36 -6.62 -11.03 -6.52
CA ASN A 36 -5.84 -12.25 -6.27
C ASN A 36 -6.68 -13.52 -6.43
N ARG A 37 -7.86 -13.59 -5.81
CA ARG A 37 -8.77 -14.76 -5.90
C ARG A 37 -9.33 -14.97 -7.31
N ARG A 38 -9.71 -13.86 -7.99
CA ARG A 38 -10.18 -13.91 -9.38
C ARG A 38 -9.08 -14.37 -10.32
N TYR A 39 -7.86 -13.88 -10.14
CA TYR A 39 -6.69 -14.33 -10.88
C TYR A 39 -6.45 -15.84 -10.74
N ALA A 40 -6.51 -16.38 -9.52
CA ALA A 40 -6.37 -17.82 -9.31
C ALA A 40 -7.42 -18.62 -10.09
N ARG A 41 -8.70 -18.22 -10.01
CA ARG A 41 -9.81 -18.93 -10.65
C ARG A 41 -9.80 -18.78 -12.18
N GLU A 42 -9.61 -17.56 -12.68
CA GLU A 42 -9.84 -17.23 -14.09
C GLU A 42 -8.58 -17.37 -14.95
N VAL A 43 -7.40 -17.07 -14.40
CA VAL A 43 -6.13 -17.10 -15.14
C VAL A 43 -5.36 -18.38 -14.87
N LEU A 44 -5.16 -18.74 -13.59
CA LEU A 44 -4.45 -19.97 -13.24
C LEU A 44 -5.31 -21.22 -13.37
N LYS A 45 -6.66 -21.08 -13.43
CA LYS A 45 -7.60 -22.19 -13.37
C LYS A 45 -7.40 -23.08 -12.13
N ALA A 46 -6.93 -22.49 -11.05
CA ALA A 46 -6.65 -23.17 -9.79
C ALA A 46 -7.92 -23.32 -8.96
N SER A 47 -8.08 -24.46 -8.31
CA SER A 47 -9.11 -24.69 -7.30
C SER A 47 -8.80 -23.97 -6.00
N ASP A 48 -7.51 -23.90 -5.65
CA ASP A 48 -7.01 -23.17 -4.48
C ASP A 48 -6.70 -21.70 -4.80
N THR A 49 -7.47 -20.78 -4.20
CA THR A 49 -7.31 -19.34 -4.38
C THR A 49 -6.06 -18.78 -3.72
N ASN A 50 -5.42 -19.51 -2.81
CA ASN A 50 -4.19 -19.15 -2.13
C ASN A 50 -3.02 -18.96 -3.11
N GLN A 51 -3.04 -19.68 -4.24
CA GLN A 51 -2.05 -19.49 -5.31
C GLN A 51 -2.08 -18.06 -5.88
N GLY A 52 -3.26 -17.43 -5.93
CA GLY A 52 -3.38 -16.04 -6.33
C GLY A 52 -2.77 -15.08 -5.32
N HIS A 53 -2.94 -15.34 -4.03
CA HIS A 53 -2.34 -14.55 -2.95
C HIS A 53 -0.80 -14.66 -2.96
N GLN A 54 -0.26 -15.86 -3.20
CA GLN A 54 1.19 -16.04 -3.34
C GLN A 54 1.74 -15.23 -4.53
N LYS A 55 1.07 -15.28 -5.68
CA LYS A 55 1.43 -14.46 -6.85
C LYS A 55 1.29 -12.97 -6.59
N GLY A 56 0.32 -12.58 -5.76
CA GLY A 56 0.16 -11.19 -5.31
C GLY A 56 1.31 -10.69 -4.44
N LYS A 57 1.84 -11.55 -3.56
CA LYS A 57 3.06 -11.27 -2.78
C LYS A 57 4.27 -11.07 -3.69
N ASP A 58 4.49 -12.00 -4.65
CA ASP A 58 5.60 -11.89 -5.62
C ASP A 58 5.52 -10.56 -6.39
N LYS A 59 4.30 -10.14 -6.78
CA LYS A 59 4.05 -8.87 -7.47
C LYS A 59 4.35 -7.65 -6.60
N LEU A 60 4.05 -7.71 -5.31
CA LEU A 60 4.36 -6.62 -4.39
C LEU A 60 5.86 -6.32 -4.31
N GLU A 61 6.69 -7.35 -4.31
CA GLU A 61 8.15 -7.20 -4.34
C GLU A 61 8.64 -6.52 -5.63
N GLU A 62 8.02 -6.82 -6.78
CA GLU A 62 8.32 -6.12 -8.03
C GLU A 62 7.92 -4.63 -7.95
N VAL A 63 6.72 -4.33 -7.43
CA VAL A 63 6.20 -2.95 -7.33
C VAL A 63 7.03 -2.11 -6.37
N LEU A 64 7.49 -2.67 -5.25
CA LEU A 64 8.41 -1.97 -4.35
C LEU A 64 9.69 -1.53 -5.08
N ASN A 65 10.27 -2.43 -5.90
CA ASN A 65 11.42 -2.08 -6.73
C ASN A 65 11.10 -0.98 -7.75
N TRP A 66 9.89 -0.99 -8.32
CA TRP A 66 9.48 0.06 -9.28
C TRP A 66 9.32 1.43 -8.59
N CYS A 67 8.79 1.45 -7.37
CA CYS A 67 8.69 2.67 -6.56
C CYS A 67 10.08 3.25 -6.24
N ILE A 68 11.01 2.41 -5.80
CA ILE A 68 12.41 2.82 -5.55
C ILE A 68 13.05 3.36 -6.84
N LYS A 69 12.89 2.66 -7.98
CA LYS A 69 13.41 3.08 -9.28
C LYS A 69 12.83 4.42 -9.75
N ALA A 70 11.57 4.68 -9.44
CA ALA A 70 10.88 5.93 -9.78
C ALA A 70 11.09 7.05 -8.75
N ASP A 71 11.86 6.81 -7.70
CA ASP A 71 12.08 7.71 -6.57
C ASP A 71 10.80 8.13 -5.83
N ILE A 72 9.81 7.22 -5.79
CA ILE A 72 8.59 7.38 -4.99
C ILE A 72 8.94 7.09 -3.53
N LYS A 73 8.78 8.07 -2.65
CA LYS A 73 9.30 8.02 -1.28
C LYS A 73 8.48 7.16 -0.34
N VAL A 74 7.14 7.14 -0.54
CA VAL A 74 6.25 6.38 0.33
C VAL A 74 5.38 5.44 -0.50
N LEU A 75 5.36 4.17 -0.12
CA LEU A 75 4.44 3.16 -0.64
C LEU A 75 3.59 2.63 0.50
N THR A 76 2.27 2.76 0.42
CA THR A 76 1.32 2.13 1.34
C THR A 76 0.48 1.09 0.61
N VAL A 77 0.44 -0.14 1.12
CA VAL A 77 -0.31 -1.23 0.49
C VAL A 77 -1.38 -1.80 1.40
N TYR A 78 -2.56 -2.09 0.85
CA TYR A 78 -3.65 -2.72 1.57
C TYR A 78 -3.52 -4.24 1.52
N ALA A 79 -2.87 -4.82 2.52
CA ALA A 79 -2.58 -6.26 2.56
C ALA A 79 -3.73 -7.07 3.19
N PHE A 80 -4.35 -6.57 4.30
CA PHE A 80 -5.41 -7.26 5.01
C PHE A 80 -6.33 -6.27 5.74
N SER A 81 -7.60 -6.22 5.35
CA SER A 81 -8.59 -5.34 6.00
C SER A 81 -9.24 -6.00 7.21
N THR A 82 -9.86 -5.19 8.09
CA THR A 82 -10.66 -5.70 9.20
C THR A 82 -11.80 -6.60 8.73
N GLU A 83 -12.38 -6.32 7.55
CA GLU A 83 -13.44 -7.12 6.96
C GLU A 83 -12.94 -8.49 6.46
N ASN A 84 -11.64 -8.65 6.23
CA ASN A 84 -11.07 -9.93 5.79
C ASN A 84 -11.12 -11.01 6.87
N PHE A 85 -11.22 -10.66 8.15
CA PHE A 85 -11.44 -11.63 9.22
C PHE A 85 -12.78 -12.39 9.12
N SER A 86 -13.74 -11.89 8.32
CA SER A 86 -15.01 -12.58 8.07
C SER A 86 -14.94 -13.64 6.96
N ARG A 87 -13.77 -13.87 6.37
CA ARG A 87 -13.54 -14.93 5.37
C ARG A 87 -13.46 -16.30 6.05
N GLU A 88 -13.40 -17.36 5.23
CA GLU A 88 -13.13 -18.72 5.70
C GLU A 88 -11.81 -18.76 6.50
N GLU A 89 -11.83 -19.45 7.65
CA GLU A 89 -10.71 -19.50 8.60
C GLU A 89 -9.40 -19.92 7.94
N GLU A 90 -9.45 -20.96 7.07
CA GLU A 90 -8.28 -21.43 6.33
C GLU A 90 -7.65 -20.35 5.42
N GLU A 91 -8.48 -19.49 4.81
CA GLU A 91 -7.99 -18.37 3.99
C GLU A 91 -7.37 -17.28 4.87
N VAL A 92 -8.00 -16.97 6.01
CA VAL A 92 -7.49 -15.99 6.98
C VAL A 92 -6.13 -16.44 7.51
N ASP A 93 -6.01 -17.67 7.97
CA ASP A 93 -4.76 -18.24 8.51
C ASP A 93 -3.65 -18.22 7.46
N PHE A 94 -3.98 -18.61 6.22
CA PHE A 94 -3.02 -18.56 5.12
C PHE A 94 -2.52 -17.13 4.85
N LEU A 95 -3.42 -16.15 4.82
CA LEU A 95 -3.07 -14.75 4.56
C LEU A 95 -2.21 -14.17 5.69
N LEU A 96 -2.58 -14.39 6.95
CA LEU A 96 -1.80 -13.92 8.10
C LEU A 96 -0.40 -14.56 8.12
N LYS A 97 -0.30 -15.86 7.81
CA LYS A 97 0.98 -16.53 7.64
C LYS A 97 1.79 -15.94 6.49
N LEU A 98 1.19 -15.68 5.34
CA LEU A 98 1.85 -15.08 4.19
C LEU A 98 2.42 -13.70 4.53
N ILE A 99 1.66 -12.89 5.27
CA ILE A 99 2.09 -11.57 5.74
C ILE A 99 3.23 -11.71 6.76
N LYS A 100 3.12 -12.65 7.70
CA LYS A 100 4.20 -12.94 8.67
C LYS A 100 5.51 -13.27 7.96
N ASP A 101 5.46 -14.21 7.02
CA ASP A 101 6.65 -14.65 6.26
C ASP A 101 7.22 -13.47 5.43
N MET A 102 6.35 -12.60 4.90
CA MET A 102 6.76 -11.39 4.20
C MET A 102 7.46 -10.40 5.15
N MET A 103 6.94 -10.16 6.36
CA MET A 103 7.56 -9.23 7.32
C MET A 103 8.97 -9.69 7.72
N TYR A 104 9.18 -10.98 8.01
CA TYR A 104 10.53 -11.50 8.24
C TYR A 104 11.45 -11.33 7.04
N SER A 105 10.94 -11.64 5.83
CA SER A 105 11.69 -11.46 4.59
C SER A 105 12.11 -10.00 4.36
N LEU A 106 11.23 -9.03 4.64
CA LEU A 106 11.53 -7.60 4.52
C LEU A 106 12.61 -7.16 5.51
N GLY A 107 12.60 -7.71 6.75
CA GLY A 107 13.62 -7.41 7.76
C GLY A 107 15.02 -7.87 7.38
N ASP A 108 15.15 -8.85 6.48
CA ASP A 108 16.44 -9.43 6.05
C ASP A 108 16.79 -9.10 4.57
N ASP A 109 15.94 -8.36 3.85
CA ASP A 109 16.14 -8.09 2.42
C ASP A 109 17.23 -7.03 2.20
N ASP A 110 18.32 -7.43 1.53
CA ASP A 110 19.42 -6.54 1.16
C ASP A 110 18.96 -5.27 0.39
N ARG A 111 17.84 -5.34 -0.35
CA ARG A 111 17.29 -4.19 -1.09
C ARG A 111 16.71 -3.16 -0.14
N ILE A 112 16.02 -3.61 0.92
CA ILE A 112 15.48 -2.78 1.99
C ILE A 112 16.63 -2.03 2.68
N HIS A 113 17.69 -2.75 3.07
CA HIS A 113 18.83 -2.17 3.78
C HIS A 113 19.66 -1.22 2.90
N ARG A 114 19.97 -1.62 1.66
CA ARG A 114 20.74 -0.76 0.72
C ARG A 114 20.02 0.54 0.36
N ASN A 115 18.70 0.49 0.20
CA ASN A 115 17.90 1.67 -0.14
C ASN A 115 17.41 2.43 1.10
N LYS A 116 17.69 1.93 2.32
CA LYS A 116 17.22 2.51 3.59
C LYS A 116 15.71 2.70 3.60
N VAL A 117 14.98 1.61 3.33
CA VAL A 117 13.52 1.58 3.35
C VAL A 117 13.07 1.30 4.78
N ARG A 118 12.34 2.21 5.38
CA ARG A 118 11.67 2.01 6.67
C ARG A 118 10.41 1.19 6.44
N VAL A 119 10.30 0.04 7.07
CA VAL A 119 9.11 -0.83 7.02
C VAL A 119 8.24 -0.57 8.24
N LYS A 120 6.95 -0.36 8.03
CA LYS A 120 5.97 -0.11 9.12
C LYS A 120 4.68 -0.86 8.84
N MET A 121 4.15 -1.55 9.85
CA MET A 121 2.78 -2.04 9.81
C MET A 121 1.84 -0.94 10.32
N ILE A 122 0.77 -0.65 9.55
CA ILE A 122 -0.34 0.19 9.98
C ILE A 122 -1.61 -0.65 10.15
N GLY A 123 -2.38 -0.38 11.21
CA GLY A 123 -3.60 -1.11 11.55
C GLY A 123 -3.68 -1.50 13.03
N ASP A 124 -4.67 -2.30 13.36
CA ASP A 124 -4.94 -2.70 14.74
C ASP A 124 -4.10 -3.92 15.15
N ARG A 125 -3.03 -3.66 15.91
CA ARG A 125 -2.13 -4.70 16.41
C ARG A 125 -2.76 -5.59 17.48
N SER A 126 -3.88 -5.15 18.09
CA SER A 126 -4.51 -5.91 19.18
C SER A 126 -5.22 -7.17 18.72
N ILE A 127 -5.61 -7.22 17.44
CA ILE A 127 -6.43 -8.31 16.86
C ILE A 127 -5.63 -9.25 15.93
N ILE A 128 -4.34 -9.04 15.77
CA ILE A 128 -3.48 -9.97 15.00
C ILE A 128 -2.81 -11.00 15.93
N PRO A 129 -2.46 -12.20 15.42
CA PRO A 129 -1.76 -13.23 16.19
C PRO A 129 -0.40 -12.77 16.72
N ASP A 130 0.03 -13.32 17.85
CA ASP A 130 1.28 -12.91 18.51
C ASP A 130 2.53 -13.21 17.65
N ASP A 131 2.53 -14.31 16.93
CA ASP A 131 3.64 -14.67 16.01
C ASP A 131 3.74 -13.69 14.81
N LEU A 132 2.65 -13.08 14.39
CA LEU A 132 2.67 -11.99 13.40
C LEU A 132 3.15 -10.69 14.04
N LYS A 133 2.78 -10.39 15.30
CA LYS A 133 3.32 -9.22 16.02
C LYS A 133 4.85 -9.30 16.12
N GLU A 134 5.39 -10.47 16.47
CA GLU A 134 6.84 -10.70 16.54
C GLU A 134 7.52 -10.43 15.20
N ALA A 135 6.94 -10.89 14.09
CA ALA A 135 7.48 -10.65 12.74
C ALA A 135 7.44 -9.18 12.36
N VAL A 136 6.37 -8.46 12.73
CA VAL A 136 6.24 -7.01 12.52
C VAL A 136 7.31 -6.27 13.32
N GLU A 137 7.44 -6.55 14.61
CA GLU A 137 8.45 -5.93 15.48
C GLU A 137 9.87 -6.19 14.96
N TYR A 138 10.12 -7.40 14.46
CA TYR A 138 11.40 -7.75 13.85
C TYR A 138 11.73 -6.86 12.64
N ALA A 139 10.81 -6.73 11.69
CA ALA A 139 11.02 -5.91 10.48
C ALA A 139 11.17 -4.43 10.82
N GLU A 140 10.29 -3.91 11.67
CA GLU A 140 10.31 -2.51 12.12
C GLU A 140 11.62 -2.17 12.83
N LYS A 141 12.06 -3.03 13.78
CA LYS A 141 13.30 -2.85 14.52
C LYS A 141 14.55 -2.85 13.62
N LYS A 142 14.56 -3.71 12.61
CA LYS A 142 15.67 -3.80 11.64
C LYS A 142 15.79 -2.56 10.75
N THR A 143 14.70 -1.80 10.60
CA THR A 143 14.59 -0.68 9.67
C THR A 143 14.25 0.65 10.35
N GLU A 144 14.22 0.72 11.69
CA GLU A 144 13.77 1.89 12.46
C GLU A 144 14.57 3.16 12.19
N ASP A 145 15.87 3.02 11.90
CA ASP A 145 16.79 4.14 11.62
C ASP A 145 16.78 4.57 10.14
N TYR A 146 15.95 3.97 9.29
CA TYR A 146 15.90 4.28 7.87
C TYR A 146 14.85 5.35 7.58
N ASP A 147 15.19 6.27 6.64
CA ASP A 147 14.36 7.44 6.33
C ASP A 147 14.45 7.87 4.85
N ASN A 148 14.98 7.02 3.97
CA ASN A 148 15.08 7.38 2.55
C ASN A 148 13.81 7.01 1.77
N TYR A 149 13.19 5.87 2.11
CA TYR A 149 11.89 5.41 1.61
C TYR A 149 11.09 4.81 2.75
N HIS A 150 9.75 4.92 2.68
CA HIS A 150 8.83 4.32 3.64
C HIS A 150 7.95 3.28 2.96
N PHE A 151 7.82 2.13 3.57
CA PHE A 151 6.95 1.06 3.11
C PHE A 151 5.95 0.69 4.21
N ASN A 152 4.70 1.11 4.04
CA ASN A 152 3.61 0.86 4.97
C ASN A 152 2.78 -0.34 4.50
N VAL A 153 2.62 -1.32 5.36
CA VAL A 153 1.78 -2.51 5.13
C VAL A 153 0.54 -2.41 6.00
N ALA A 154 -0.62 -2.14 5.40
CA ALA A 154 -1.89 -2.06 6.11
C ALA A 154 -2.43 -3.47 6.37
N VAL A 155 -2.42 -3.88 7.66
CA VAL A 155 -2.84 -5.20 8.14
C VAL A 155 -3.83 -5.02 9.28
N ALA A 156 -4.92 -5.78 9.27
CA ALA A 156 -6.03 -5.59 10.20
C ALA A 156 -6.47 -4.11 10.22
N TYR A 157 -6.47 -3.50 9.04
CA TYR A 157 -6.67 -2.07 8.85
C TYR A 157 -8.10 -1.76 8.40
N GLY A 158 -8.63 -0.65 8.92
CA GLY A 158 -9.86 -0.02 8.46
C GLY A 158 -9.86 1.47 8.79
N GLY A 159 -10.06 2.33 7.78
CA GLY A 159 -9.96 3.78 7.96
C GLY A 159 -10.98 4.35 8.95
N ARG A 160 -12.19 3.80 9.00
CA ARG A 160 -13.16 4.21 10.03
C ARG A 160 -12.68 3.89 11.43
N GLN A 161 -12.04 2.72 11.63
CA GLN A 161 -11.50 2.30 12.92
C GLN A 161 -10.29 3.15 13.30
N GLU A 162 -9.43 3.48 12.35
CA GLU A 162 -8.30 4.40 12.52
C GLU A 162 -8.78 5.77 13.01
N ILE A 163 -9.79 6.36 12.34
CA ILE A 163 -10.39 7.64 12.75
C ILE A 163 -10.93 7.57 14.17
N ILE A 164 -11.66 6.49 14.53
CA ILE A 164 -12.19 6.31 15.88
C ILE A 164 -11.04 6.22 16.90
N ASN A 165 -9.94 5.54 16.58
CA ASN A 165 -8.79 5.44 17.46
C ASN A 165 -8.10 6.79 17.63
N ALA A 166 -7.92 7.56 16.54
CA ALA A 166 -7.37 8.91 16.60
C ALA A 166 -8.23 9.84 17.47
N VAL A 167 -9.56 9.81 17.31
CA VAL A 167 -10.49 10.58 18.15
C VAL A 167 -10.38 10.18 19.63
N LYS A 168 -10.26 8.89 19.95
CA LYS A 168 -10.06 8.43 21.31
C LYS A 168 -8.76 8.95 21.94
N ASN A 169 -7.67 8.96 21.16
CA ASN A 169 -6.38 9.50 21.62
C ASN A 169 -6.46 10.99 21.92
N VAL A 170 -7.08 11.78 21.02
CA VAL A 170 -7.33 13.21 21.21
C VAL A 170 -8.21 13.46 22.43
N ALA A 171 -9.33 12.75 22.56
CA ALA A 171 -10.23 12.86 23.71
C ALA A 171 -9.53 12.50 25.05
N GLN A 172 -8.64 11.49 25.03
CA GLN A 172 -7.85 11.13 26.19
C GLN A 172 -6.84 12.25 26.54
N ALA A 173 -6.20 12.87 25.53
CA ALA A 173 -5.30 14.00 25.74
C ALA A 173 -6.01 15.19 26.38
N VAL A 174 -7.23 15.50 25.96
CA VAL A 174 -8.07 16.53 26.58
C VAL A 174 -8.41 16.18 28.02
N LYS A 175 -8.86 14.95 28.27
CA LYS A 175 -9.20 14.48 29.62
C LYS A 175 -8.00 14.55 30.58
N ASP A 176 -6.79 14.27 30.08
CA ASP A 176 -5.56 14.32 30.88
C ASP A 176 -5.00 15.74 31.04
N GLY A 177 -5.65 16.76 30.47
CA GLY A 177 -5.21 18.16 30.50
C GLY A 177 -3.96 18.43 29.65
N ARG A 178 -3.62 17.57 28.71
CA ARG A 178 -2.50 17.73 27.76
C ARG A 178 -2.88 18.53 26.51
N MET A 179 -4.16 18.78 26.29
CA MET A 179 -4.74 19.51 25.17
C MET A 179 -6.03 20.19 25.62
N ASP A 180 -6.34 21.37 25.09
CA ASP A 180 -7.67 21.97 25.25
C ASP A 180 -8.62 21.50 24.12
N VAL A 181 -9.94 21.55 24.35
CA VAL A 181 -10.93 21.23 23.33
C VAL A 181 -10.78 22.16 22.11
N ASP A 182 -10.46 23.42 22.34
CA ASP A 182 -10.27 24.43 21.30
C ASP A 182 -9.01 24.20 20.43
N ASP A 183 -8.07 23.36 20.89
CA ASP A 183 -6.87 22.94 20.14
C ASP A 183 -7.11 21.73 19.21
N ILE A 184 -8.35 21.19 19.18
CA ILE A 184 -8.68 20.08 18.28
C ILE A 184 -8.83 20.62 16.86
N THR A 185 -7.88 20.24 16.00
CA THR A 185 -7.79 20.65 14.58
C THR A 185 -7.62 19.43 13.66
N GLU A 186 -7.69 19.62 12.36
CA GLU A 186 -7.34 18.56 11.38
C GLU A 186 -5.91 18.06 11.61
N GLU A 187 -4.97 18.95 11.92
CA GLU A 187 -3.58 18.61 12.19
C GLU A 187 -3.45 17.74 13.45
N SER A 188 -4.10 18.11 14.55
CA SER A 188 -4.07 17.34 15.79
C SER A 188 -4.68 15.94 15.60
N LEU A 189 -5.67 15.78 14.71
CA LEU A 189 -6.24 14.49 14.37
C LEU A 189 -5.30 13.69 13.46
N SER A 190 -4.72 14.33 12.43
CA SER A 190 -3.75 13.71 11.52
C SER A 190 -2.52 13.17 12.24
N CYS A 191 -2.02 13.88 13.24
CA CYS A 191 -0.92 13.43 14.11
C CYS A 191 -1.24 12.16 14.93
N ASN A 192 -2.51 11.77 15.02
CA ASN A 192 -2.96 10.55 15.68
C ASN A 192 -3.36 9.43 14.70
N MET A 193 -3.20 9.63 13.39
CA MET A 193 -3.37 8.57 12.40
C MET A 193 -2.16 7.64 12.34
N TYR A 194 -2.34 6.44 11.83
CA TYR A 194 -1.25 5.46 11.72
C TYR A 194 -0.12 5.90 10.78
N THR A 195 -0.43 6.81 9.84
CA THR A 195 0.50 7.36 8.84
C THR A 195 1.01 8.76 9.20
N SER A 196 0.95 9.15 10.48
CA SER A 196 1.33 10.50 10.95
C SER A 196 2.75 10.94 10.59
N ASP A 197 3.65 9.97 10.34
CA ASP A 197 5.04 10.22 9.95
C ASP A 197 5.21 10.43 8.43
N ASP A 198 4.16 10.23 7.65
CA ASP A 198 4.19 10.24 6.19
C ASP A 198 3.29 11.34 5.63
N PRO A 199 3.58 11.89 4.44
CA PRO A 199 2.64 12.75 3.73
C PRO A 199 1.42 11.94 3.28
N ASP A 200 0.29 12.61 3.08
CA ASP A 200 -0.90 12.01 2.50
C ASP A 200 -0.63 11.43 1.10
N PRO A 201 -1.35 10.37 0.68
CA PRO A 201 -1.15 9.79 -0.65
C PRO A 201 -1.47 10.77 -1.77
N ASP A 202 -0.55 10.93 -2.70
CA ASP A 202 -0.78 11.69 -3.93
C ASP A 202 -1.63 10.90 -4.92
N LEU A 203 -1.39 9.59 -5.00
CA LEU A 203 -2.04 8.66 -5.91
C LEU A 203 -2.52 7.42 -5.18
N VAL A 204 -3.81 7.12 -5.30
CA VAL A 204 -4.38 5.84 -4.85
C VAL A 204 -4.72 4.99 -6.07
N LEU A 205 -4.10 3.83 -6.16
CA LEU A 205 -4.29 2.87 -7.26
C LEU A 205 -5.09 1.66 -6.76
N ARG A 206 -6.11 1.26 -7.51
CA ARG A 206 -6.82 0.01 -7.27
C ARG A 206 -6.90 -0.83 -8.53
N THR A 207 -6.53 -2.11 -8.39
CA THR A 207 -6.59 -3.12 -9.46
C THR A 207 -7.95 -3.83 -9.49
N SER A 208 -8.23 -4.57 -10.59
CA SER A 208 -9.33 -5.52 -10.74
C SER A 208 -10.71 -4.91 -11.01
N GLY A 209 -10.79 -3.65 -11.48
CA GLY A 209 -12.03 -3.05 -12.00
C GLY A 209 -13.04 -2.57 -10.97
N GLU A 210 -12.75 -2.71 -9.68
CA GLU A 210 -13.66 -2.28 -8.62
C GLU A 210 -13.49 -0.80 -8.32
N LEU A 211 -14.59 -0.03 -8.40
CA LEU A 211 -14.60 1.44 -8.25
C LEU A 211 -15.01 1.87 -6.82
N ARG A 212 -14.39 1.29 -5.82
CA ARG A 212 -14.62 1.61 -4.40
C ARG A 212 -13.31 1.60 -3.62
N LEU A 213 -13.30 2.23 -2.45
CA LEU A 213 -12.09 2.40 -1.62
C LEU A 213 -11.97 1.35 -0.52
N SER A 214 -13.05 0.64 -0.24
CA SER A 214 -13.10 -0.45 0.73
C SER A 214 -12.50 -0.09 2.10
N ASN A 215 -12.85 1.09 2.62
CA ASN A 215 -12.40 1.55 3.94
C ASN A 215 -10.87 1.78 4.06
N PHE A 216 -10.17 2.01 2.94
CA PHE A 216 -8.72 2.25 2.92
C PHE A 216 -8.40 3.74 2.98
N LEU A 217 -7.52 4.17 3.89
CA LEU A 217 -6.96 5.51 4.06
C LEU A 217 -7.98 6.67 3.90
N ILE A 218 -9.20 6.53 4.47
CA ILE A 218 -10.34 7.43 4.20
C ILE A 218 -10.01 8.88 4.56
N TRP A 219 -9.28 9.11 5.64
CA TRP A 219 -8.86 10.43 6.07
C TRP A 219 -7.79 10.99 5.13
N GLN A 220 -6.74 10.24 4.91
CA GLN A 220 -5.54 10.69 4.20
C GLN A 220 -5.75 10.91 2.70
N MET A 221 -6.75 10.24 2.10
CA MET A 221 -6.97 10.32 0.65
C MET A 221 -7.93 11.42 0.20
N ALA A 222 -8.28 12.36 1.08
CA ALA A 222 -9.25 13.42 0.79
C ALA A 222 -8.91 14.22 -0.49
N TYR A 223 -7.62 14.37 -0.80
CA TYR A 223 -7.12 15.09 -1.97
C TYR A 223 -6.29 14.22 -2.93
N SER A 224 -6.32 12.90 -2.76
CA SER A 224 -5.57 11.97 -3.61
C SER A 224 -6.20 11.85 -5.00
N GLU A 225 -5.36 11.70 -6.02
CA GLU A 225 -5.81 11.25 -7.32
C GLU A 225 -6.11 9.76 -7.30
N LEU A 226 -7.26 9.36 -7.87
CA LEU A 226 -7.68 7.96 -7.90
C LEU A 226 -7.44 7.36 -9.28
N TYR A 227 -6.80 6.20 -9.34
CA TYR A 227 -6.58 5.44 -10.55
C TYR A 227 -7.09 4.00 -10.41
N PHE A 228 -8.08 3.65 -11.21
CA PHE A 228 -8.67 2.31 -11.26
C PHE A 228 -8.27 1.60 -12.55
N THR A 229 -7.99 0.30 -12.46
CA THR A 229 -7.64 -0.53 -13.62
C THR A 229 -8.30 -1.90 -13.52
N ASP A 230 -8.74 -2.46 -14.65
CA ASP A 230 -9.36 -3.78 -14.72
C ASP A 230 -8.37 -4.94 -14.54
N ILE A 231 -7.07 -4.65 -14.53
CA ILE A 231 -6.01 -5.66 -14.43
C ILE A 231 -6.01 -6.25 -13.01
N TYR A 232 -6.03 -7.58 -12.90
CA TYR A 232 -5.84 -8.26 -11.61
C TYR A 232 -4.44 -8.00 -11.04
N TRP A 233 -4.34 -7.83 -9.72
CA TRP A 233 -3.08 -7.49 -9.07
C TRP A 233 -1.89 -8.38 -9.50
N PRO A 234 -1.98 -9.73 -9.52
CA PRO A 234 -0.84 -10.55 -9.96
C PRO A 234 -0.44 -10.35 -11.43
N SER A 235 -1.34 -9.83 -12.27
CA SER A 235 -1.08 -9.51 -13.68
C SER A 235 -0.59 -8.09 -13.91
N PHE A 236 -0.50 -7.26 -12.88
CA PHE A 236 -0.08 -5.87 -12.98
C PHE A 236 1.39 -5.78 -13.40
N ARG A 237 1.69 -5.00 -14.43
CA ARG A 237 3.01 -4.93 -15.05
C ARG A 237 3.63 -3.55 -14.86
N TYR A 238 4.94 -3.46 -15.04
CA TYR A 238 5.65 -2.19 -14.96
C TYR A 238 5.08 -1.11 -15.90
N ILE A 239 4.67 -1.49 -17.12
CA ILE A 239 4.04 -0.54 -18.05
C ILE A 239 2.70 -0.01 -17.53
N ASP A 240 1.95 -0.80 -16.79
CA ASP A 240 0.66 -0.40 -16.22
C ASP A 240 0.87 0.55 -15.03
N PHE A 241 1.93 0.33 -14.23
CA PHE A 241 2.41 1.24 -13.21
C PHE A 241 2.84 2.60 -13.81
N LEU A 242 3.65 2.59 -14.86
CA LEU A 242 4.05 3.82 -15.55
C LEU A 242 2.85 4.58 -16.12
N ARG A 243 1.84 3.89 -16.63
CA ARG A 243 0.57 4.51 -17.10
C ARG A 243 -0.20 5.17 -15.98
N ALA A 244 -0.23 4.57 -14.79
CA ALA A 244 -0.88 5.17 -13.63
C ALA A 244 -0.17 6.47 -13.21
N ILE A 245 1.18 6.45 -13.15
CA ILE A 245 1.96 7.65 -12.83
C ILE A 245 1.76 8.73 -13.92
N ARG A 246 1.79 8.37 -15.21
CA ARG A 246 1.53 9.33 -16.30
C ARG A 246 0.13 9.95 -16.20
N ALA A 247 -0.89 9.14 -15.86
CA ALA A 247 -2.24 9.66 -15.67
C ALA A 247 -2.29 10.68 -14.52
N TYR A 248 -1.59 10.43 -13.41
CA TYR A 248 -1.41 11.38 -12.31
C TYR A 248 -0.74 12.67 -12.79
N GLN A 249 0.35 12.58 -13.54
CA GLN A 249 1.09 13.74 -14.06
C GLN A 249 0.27 14.60 -15.01
N GLN A 250 -0.66 14.00 -15.77
CA GLN A 250 -1.53 14.69 -16.74
C GLN A 250 -2.72 15.39 -16.09
N ARG A 251 -3.04 15.10 -14.82
CA ARG A 251 -4.12 15.75 -14.09
C ARG A 251 -3.60 17.03 -13.46
N ASN A 252 -4.22 18.16 -13.82
CA ASN A 252 -3.98 19.40 -13.10
C ASN A 252 -4.66 19.33 -11.74
N ARG A 253 -3.90 19.23 -10.68
CA ARG A 253 -4.41 19.34 -9.31
C ARG A 253 -5.00 20.72 -9.11
N ARG A 254 -6.31 20.82 -9.17
CA ARG A 254 -7.05 22.02 -8.82
C ARG A 254 -7.50 21.89 -7.36
N TYR A 255 -6.74 22.45 -6.44
CA TYR A 255 -7.15 22.60 -5.04
C TYR A 255 -8.19 23.71 -4.96
N GLY A 256 -9.46 23.43 -5.36
CA GLY A 256 -10.59 24.30 -5.02
C GLY A 256 -10.49 25.82 -5.30
N THR A 257 -9.60 26.25 -6.22
CA THR A 257 -9.47 27.67 -6.66
C THR A 257 -10.29 27.94 -7.90
#